data_f43fd019bfdcbd3210d016fe8b52eb9d
#
_entry.id   f43fd019bfdcbd3210d016fe8b52eb9d
#
_cell.length_a   1.000
_cell.length_b   1.000
_cell.length_c   1.000
_cell.angle_alpha   90.00
_cell.angle_beta   90.00
_cell.angle_gamma   90.00
#
_symmetry.space_group_name_H-M   'P 1'
#
loop_
_entity.id
_entity.type
_entity.pdbx_description
1 polymer ?
#
loop_
_entity_poly.entity_id
_entity_poly.type
_entity_poly.pdbx_seq_one_letter_code
_entity_poly.pdbx_strand_id
1 'polypeptide(L)'
;RHGHKLGQDKPFFSTMVSALVEQMGEAYPELGREQARIEKALLAEEEQFGRTLAAGMKVLESAIEQLDGKVLPGEVLFNLYDTHGFPPDLTADVARERALTVDMDGFETAMAAQRERARGAGSFANDYSDRLNIDAVTDFSGYEKLADDDAVVALYKDGDAVETLNAGEEGMVVLARTPFYAESGGQVGDTGALMGGDDSETRFLVTDTRKRQAAHVHVGKLESGTLTVGSKVSAYVDVDRRRAVMRNHSATHLMHAALRDVLGEHVQQKGSLVAADYLRFDFSHGEAVSEAQREQIEILVNRQILANTAVTTELMDIDAAREAGAMALFGEKYDDQVRVLSMGSDGFSKELCGGTHVNRTGDIGLFRITLEASAAAGVRRIEAVTGEHALAVMRQQERALSEIAATVKSSPDNAADRVRSQAQKVRELEKEIERLKQKLASGAGGDLTSEVQDVNGVKVLATQIDGADSKTLRVTMDKLKDKLGSAVILLAAVEGDKVALVAGVTKDLTARYKAGDLLKFVAEQVDGRGGGRPDMAQGGGNNPAALPGALESVKGWVAG
;
A
#
# COMPACT_ATOMS: atom_id res chain seq x y z
N ARG A 1 -21.88 5.98 17.85
CA ARG A 1 -23.16 5.30 17.56
C ARG A 1 -24.35 5.88 18.34
N HIS A 2 -24.34 5.83 19.70
CA HIS A 2 -25.44 6.36 20.49
C HIS A 2 -25.59 7.87 20.41
N GLY A 3 -24.48 8.62 20.35
CA GLY A 3 -24.48 10.06 20.15
C GLY A 3 -25.19 10.46 18.86
N HIS A 4 -24.87 9.79 17.74
CA HIS A 4 -25.53 10.05 16.45
C HIS A 4 -27.03 9.77 16.49
N LYS A 5 -27.48 8.67 17.15
CA LYS A 5 -28.92 8.39 17.38
C LYS A 5 -29.62 9.47 18.23
N LEU A 6 -28.87 10.19 19.05
CA LEU A 6 -29.36 11.29 19.86
C LEU A 6 -29.21 12.66 19.16
N GLY A 7 -28.88 12.68 17.87
CA GLY A 7 -28.71 13.89 17.08
C GLY A 7 -27.38 14.62 17.30
N GLN A 8 -26.38 13.95 17.86
CA GLN A 8 -25.03 14.50 18.01
C GLN A 8 -24.22 14.24 16.73
N ASP A 9 -24.10 15.25 15.88
CA ASP A 9 -23.42 15.16 14.58
C ASP A 9 -21.95 15.61 14.62
N LYS A 10 -21.52 16.18 15.75
CA LYS A 10 -20.13 16.64 15.93
C LYS A 10 -19.38 15.69 16.87
N PRO A 11 -18.06 15.54 16.68
CA PRO A 11 -17.22 14.86 17.66
C PRO A 11 -17.41 15.44 19.06
N PHE A 12 -17.59 14.58 20.05
CA PHE A 12 -17.81 15.00 21.45
C PHE A 12 -17.13 14.11 22.48
N PHE A 13 -16.74 12.88 22.09
CA PHE A 13 -16.24 11.88 23.03
C PHE A 13 -14.91 12.33 23.66
N SER A 14 -14.07 13.02 22.90
CA SER A 14 -12.83 13.62 23.38
C SER A 14 -13.07 14.64 24.50
N THR A 15 -14.18 15.37 24.49
CA THR A 15 -14.50 16.38 25.52
C THR A 15 -14.85 15.78 26.88
N MET A 16 -15.15 14.47 26.95
CA MET A 16 -15.45 13.76 28.20
C MET A 16 -14.19 13.40 28.99
N VAL A 17 -13.01 13.47 28.38
CA VAL A 17 -11.74 13.10 29.04
C VAL A 17 -11.43 14.00 30.22
N SER A 18 -11.65 15.31 30.09
CA SER A 18 -11.43 16.26 31.18
C SER A 18 -12.26 15.94 32.41
N ALA A 19 -13.53 15.59 32.22
CA ALA A 19 -14.41 15.16 33.33
C ALA A 19 -13.96 13.83 33.96
N LEU A 20 -13.45 12.90 33.13
CA LEU A 20 -12.90 11.63 33.62
C LEU A 20 -11.64 11.87 34.49
N VAL A 21 -10.74 12.75 34.00
CA VAL A 21 -9.53 13.13 34.76
C VAL A 21 -9.90 13.77 36.12
N GLU A 22 -10.90 14.65 36.13
CA GLU A 22 -11.38 15.28 37.37
C GLU A 22 -11.93 14.25 38.38
N GLN A 23 -12.63 13.23 37.91
CA GLN A 23 -13.25 12.22 38.78
C GLN A 23 -12.30 11.09 39.19
N MET A 24 -11.37 10.71 38.34
CA MET A 24 -10.55 9.50 38.52
C MET A 24 -9.04 9.78 38.53
N GLY A 25 -8.59 11.00 38.26
CA GLY A 25 -7.17 11.34 38.12
C GLY A 25 -6.37 11.21 39.42
N GLU A 26 -7.01 11.28 40.59
CA GLU A 26 -6.34 11.02 41.87
C GLU A 26 -5.98 9.53 42.03
N ALA A 27 -6.89 8.63 41.62
CA ALA A 27 -6.66 7.18 41.64
C ALA A 27 -5.80 6.68 40.47
N TYR A 28 -5.81 7.38 39.34
CA TYR A 28 -5.11 7.06 38.11
C TYR A 28 -4.36 8.29 37.59
N PRO A 29 -3.20 8.65 38.17
CA PRO A 29 -2.45 9.87 37.81
C PRO A 29 -1.99 9.92 36.35
N GLU A 30 -1.88 8.76 35.69
CA GLU A 30 -1.57 8.64 34.26
C GLU A 30 -2.62 9.30 33.36
N LEU A 31 -3.90 9.32 33.78
CA LEU A 31 -4.96 9.99 33.01
C LEU A 31 -4.69 11.49 32.86
N GLY A 32 -4.22 12.13 33.93
CA GLY A 32 -3.88 13.56 33.90
C GLY A 32 -2.64 13.84 33.06
N ARG A 33 -1.61 12.98 33.14
CA ARG A 33 -0.38 13.12 32.34
C ARG A 33 -0.62 12.94 30.84
N GLU A 34 -1.53 12.03 30.48
CA GLU A 34 -1.80 11.64 29.09
C GLU A 34 -3.05 12.33 28.51
N GLN A 35 -3.72 13.22 29.26
CA GLN A 35 -5.01 13.81 28.89
C GLN A 35 -5.01 14.36 27.47
N ALA A 36 -4.08 15.23 27.13
CA ALA A 36 -4.02 15.87 25.81
C ALA A 36 -3.86 14.86 24.67
N ARG A 37 -3.10 13.78 24.90
CA ARG A 37 -2.91 12.69 23.94
C ARG A 37 -4.17 11.87 23.78
N ILE A 38 -4.86 11.55 24.89
CA ILE A 38 -6.12 10.79 24.87
C ILE A 38 -7.18 11.60 24.12
N GLU A 39 -7.34 12.89 24.43
CA GLU A 39 -8.27 13.80 23.75
C GLU A 39 -8.01 13.86 22.23
N LYS A 40 -6.74 14.01 21.82
CA LYS A 40 -6.34 14.03 20.41
C LYS A 40 -6.64 12.71 19.71
N ALA A 41 -6.34 11.57 20.36
CA ALA A 41 -6.60 10.25 19.81
C ALA A 41 -8.10 9.99 19.64
N LEU A 42 -8.90 10.28 20.64
CA LEU A 42 -10.35 10.13 20.60
C LEU A 42 -10.99 11.03 19.53
N LEU A 43 -10.54 12.28 19.42
CA LEU A 43 -11.03 13.20 18.38
C LEU A 43 -10.73 12.66 16.98
N ALA A 44 -9.50 12.21 16.71
CA ALA A 44 -9.10 11.64 15.44
C ALA A 44 -9.92 10.39 15.08
N GLU A 45 -10.14 9.50 16.03
CA GLU A 45 -10.98 8.29 15.85
C GLU A 45 -12.45 8.65 15.59
N GLU A 46 -13.02 9.62 16.31
CA GLU A 46 -14.40 10.09 16.07
C GLU A 46 -14.55 10.71 14.68
N GLU A 47 -13.61 11.53 14.25
CA GLU A 47 -13.62 12.14 12.92
C GLU A 47 -13.47 11.08 11.81
N GLN A 48 -12.59 10.10 12.01
CA GLN A 48 -12.42 8.99 11.07
C GLN A 48 -13.68 8.13 11.02
N PHE A 49 -14.26 7.80 12.18
CA PHE A 49 -15.51 7.06 12.25
C PHE A 49 -16.67 7.83 11.58
N GLY A 50 -16.73 9.15 11.77
CA GLY A 50 -17.71 10.01 11.10
C GLY A 50 -17.60 9.97 9.57
N ARG A 51 -16.37 9.99 9.02
CA ARG A 51 -16.13 9.81 7.58
C ARG A 51 -16.55 8.43 7.09
N THR A 52 -16.18 7.38 7.82
CA THR A 52 -16.57 5.99 7.53
C THR A 52 -18.09 5.83 7.54
N LEU A 53 -18.75 6.41 8.56
CA LEU A 53 -20.20 6.39 8.70
C LEU A 53 -20.89 7.06 7.51
N ALA A 54 -20.47 8.26 7.13
CA ALA A 54 -21.04 8.99 6.02
C ALA A 54 -20.86 8.26 4.67
N ALA A 55 -19.66 7.70 4.43
CA ALA A 55 -19.39 6.93 3.22
C ALA A 55 -20.17 5.61 3.17
N GLY A 56 -20.19 4.86 4.27
CA GLY A 56 -20.91 3.59 4.38
C GLY A 56 -22.43 3.77 4.28
N MET A 57 -22.99 4.82 4.90
CA MET A 57 -24.42 5.14 4.79
C MET A 57 -24.83 5.39 3.34
N LYS A 58 -24.03 6.13 2.57
CA LYS A 58 -24.32 6.40 1.15
C LYS A 58 -24.35 5.09 0.33
N VAL A 59 -23.40 4.18 0.56
CA VAL A 59 -23.36 2.86 -0.11
C VAL A 59 -24.56 2.01 0.30
N LEU A 60 -24.88 1.99 1.61
CA LEU A 60 -26.01 1.26 2.15
C LEU A 60 -27.35 1.77 1.58
N GLU A 61 -27.53 3.07 1.49
CA GLU A 61 -28.73 3.69 0.91
C GLU A 61 -28.91 3.30 -0.56
N SER A 62 -27.84 3.37 -1.34
CA SER A 62 -27.87 2.92 -2.74
C SER A 62 -28.18 1.42 -2.87
N ALA A 63 -27.68 0.58 -1.98
CA ALA A 63 -27.97 -0.84 -1.97
C ALA A 63 -29.45 -1.12 -1.58
N ILE A 64 -30.00 -0.37 -0.64
CA ILE A 64 -31.42 -0.47 -0.23
C ILE A 64 -32.36 -0.02 -1.36
N GLU A 65 -32.02 1.05 -2.09
CA GLU A 65 -32.80 1.55 -3.23
C GLU A 65 -32.87 0.52 -4.39
N GLN A 66 -31.82 -0.30 -4.54
CA GLN A 66 -31.73 -1.34 -5.57
C GLN A 66 -32.21 -2.71 -5.10
N LEU A 67 -32.67 -2.81 -3.84
CA LEU A 67 -33.06 -4.08 -3.23
C LEU A 67 -34.40 -4.57 -3.75
N ASP A 68 -34.43 -5.76 -4.34
CA ASP A 68 -35.66 -6.47 -4.70
C ASP A 68 -36.03 -7.45 -3.56
N GLY A 69 -36.83 -6.97 -2.61
CA GLY A 69 -37.26 -7.76 -1.45
C GLY A 69 -37.03 -7.07 -0.10
N LYS A 70 -36.92 -7.88 0.97
CA LYS A 70 -36.76 -7.38 2.36
C LYS A 70 -35.49 -7.84 3.06
N VAL A 71 -34.65 -8.61 2.39
CA VAL A 71 -33.40 -9.15 2.97
C VAL A 71 -32.21 -8.54 2.26
N LEU A 72 -31.38 -7.80 3.00
CA LEU A 72 -30.13 -7.23 2.48
C LEU A 72 -29.09 -8.36 2.34
N PRO A 73 -28.52 -8.59 1.14
CA PRO A 73 -27.59 -9.70 0.90
C PRO A 73 -26.31 -9.62 1.75
N GLY A 74 -25.80 -10.77 2.20
CA GLY A 74 -24.58 -10.86 2.99
C GLY A 74 -23.33 -10.30 2.29
N GLU A 75 -23.28 -10.37 0.95
CA GLU A 75 -22.21 -9.74 0.15
C GLU A 75 -22.19 -8.21 0.28
N VAL A 76 -23.36 -7.56 0.42
CA VAL A 76 -23.43 -6.11 0.64
C VAL A 76 -22.90 -5.77 2.03
N LEU A 77 -23.24 -6.55 3.06
CA LEU A 77 -22.70 -6.40 4.41
C LEU A 77 -21.19 -6.58 4.41
N PHE A 78 -20.71 -7.61 3.69
CA PHE A 78 -19.29 -7.89 3.57
C PHE A 78 -18.54 -6.72 2.90
N ASN A 79 -19.04 -6.19 1.80
CA ASN A 79 -18.44 -5.05 1.10
C ASN A 79 -18.42 -3.80 1.99
N LEU A 80 -19.51 -3.52 2.69
CA LEU A 80 -19.58 -2.41 3.65
C LEU A 80 -18.54 -2.55 4.76
N TYR A 81 -18.34 -3.76 5.28
CA TYR A 81 -17.37 -4.03 6.33
C TYR A 81 -15.94 -4.04 5.82
N ASP A 82 -15.65 -4.84 4.80
CA ASP A 82 -14.28 -5.09 4.31
C ASP A 82 -13.68 -3.88 3.58
N THR A 83 -14.47 -3.22 2.73
CA THR A 83 -14.01 -2.11 1.89
C THR A 83 -14.18 -0.75 2.55
N HIS A 84 -15.29 -0.55 3.26
CA HIS A 84 -15.64 0.75 3.82
C HIS A 84 -15.48 0.83 5.35
N GLY A 85 -15.15 -0.28 6.03
CA GLY A 85 -15.01 -0.32 7.49
C GLY A 85 -16.33 -0.07 8.24
N PHE A 86 -17.48 -0.23 7.58
CA PHE A 86 -18.79 0.03 8.16
C PHE A 86 -19.28 -1.21 8.94
N PRO A 87 -19.50 -1.12 10.25
CA PRO A 87 -19.78 -2.29 11.08
C PRO A 87 -21.08 -3.03 10.69
N PRO A 88 -21.09 -4.37 10.66
CA PRO A 88 -22.28 -5.14 10.26
C PRO A 88 -23.46 -4.99 11.23
N ASP A 89 -23.19 -4.77 12.52
CA ASP A 89 -24.22 -4.50 13.52
C ASP A 89 -24.91 -3.14 13.29
N LEU A 90 -24.18 -2.16 12.78
CA LEU A 90 -24.73 -0.87 12.40
C LEU A 90 -25.58 -0.99 11.11
N THR A 91 -25.12 -1.79 10.14
CA THR A 91 -25.89 -2.12 8.93
C THR A 91 -27.22 -2.80 9.32
N ALA A 92 -27.19 -3.76 10.25
CA ALA A 92 -28.37 -4.44 10.73
C ALA A 92 -29.35 -3.50 11.47
N ASP A 93 -28.84 -2.55 12.26
CA ASP A 93 -29.68 -1.54 12.93
C ASP A 93 -30.39 -0.63 11.93
N VAL A 94 -29.66 -0.10 10.92
CA VAL A 94 -30.24 0.76 9.87
C VAL A 94 -31.27 -0.01 9.03
N ALA A 95 -30.97 -1.27 8.70
CA ALA A 95 -31.92 -2.15 7.99
C ALA A 95 -33.21 -2.35 8.80
N ARG A 96 -33.07 -2.61 10.10
CA ARG A 96 -34.24 -2.79 11.01
C ARG A 96 -35.11 -1.54 11.12
N GLU A 97 -34.53 -0.35 11.16
CA GLU A 97 -35.25 0.93 11.16
C GLU A 97 -36.09 1.13 9.88
N ARG A 98 -35.68 0.46 8.77
CA ARG A 98 -36.40 0.49 7.48
C ARG A 98 -37.28 -0.77 7.25
N ALA A 99 -37.52 -1.55 8.28
CA ALA A 99 -38.28 -2.82 8.23
C ALA A 99 -37.66 -3.86 7.26
N LEU A 100 -36.31 -3.85 7.13
CA LEU A 100 -35.54 -4.83 6.40
C LEU A 100 -34.79 -5.76 7.37
N THR A 101 -34.41 -6.94 6.87
CA THR A 101 -33.56 -7.90 7.55
C THR A 101 -32.23 -8.01 6.81
N VAL A 102 -31.21 -8.61 7.45
CA VAL A 102 -29.88 -8.81 6.88
C VAL A 102 -29.54 -10.29 6.82
N ASP A 103 -28.84 -10.71 5.78
CA ASP A 103 -28.33 -12.07 5.61
C ASP A 103 -26.97 -12.20 6.31
N MET A 104 -27.00 -12.52 7.62
CA MET A 104 -25.79 -12.72 8.42
C MET A 104 -25.03 -14.00 8.03
N ASP A 105 -25.71 -15.05 7.62
CA ASP A 105 -25.07 -16.31 7.22
C ASP A 105 -24.26 -16.13 5.93
N GLY A 106 -24.80 -15.36 4.96
CA GLY A 106 -24.07 -14.95 3.76
C GLY A 106 -22.87 -14.07 4.08
N PHE A 107 -22.97 -13.15 5.05
CA PHE A 107 -21.85 -12.35 5.53
C PHE A 107 -20.75 -13.21 6.14
N GLU A 108 -21.08 -14.15 7.03
CA GLU A 108 -20.11 -15.04 7.67
C GLU A 108 -19.42 -15.95 6.64
N THR A 109 -20.14 -16.42 5.63
CA THR A 109 -19.58 -17.19 4.50
C THR A 109 -18.56 -16.37 3.71
N ALA A 110 -18.88 -15.12 3.37
CA ALA A 110 -17.96 -14.22 2.67
C ALA A 110 -16.72 -13.90 3.50
N MET A 111 -16.87 -13.69 4.81
CA MET A 111 -15.77 -13.50 5.76
C MET A 111 -14.87 -14.73 5.88
N ALA A 112 -15.45 -15.93 5.90
CA ALA A 112 -14.69 -17.18 5.93
C ALA A 112 -13.84 -17.35 4.66
N ALA A 113 -14.44 -17.08 3.49
CA ALA A 113 -13.73 -17.12 2.20
C ALA A 113 -12.59 -16.09 2.11
N GLN A 114 -12.75 -14.89 2.69
CA GLN A 114 -11.69 -13.88 2.77
C GLN A 114 -10.55 -14.37 3.66
N ARG A 115 -10.86 -14.91 4.86
CA ARG A 115 -9.85 -15.47 5.78
C ARG A 115 -9.05 -16.61 5.14
N GLU A 116 -9.71 -17.46 4.36
CA GLU A 116 -9.06 -18.56 3.65
C GLU A 116 -8.13 -18.04 2.55
N ARG A 117 -8.56 -17.04 1.77
CA ARG A 117 -7.71 -16.36 0.78
C ARG A 117 -6.49 -15.68 1.44
N ALA A 118 -6.69 -15.02 2.57
CA ALA A 118 -5.61 -14.39 3.33
C ALA A 118 -4.61 -15.44 3.88
N ARG A 119 -5.09 -16.61 4.33
CA ARG A 119 -4.23 -17.74 4.74
C ARG A 119 -3.51 -18.37 3.54
N GLY A 120 -4.16 -18.50 2.39
CA GLY A 120 -3.56 -19.05 1.17
C GLY A 120 -2.51 -18.11 0.54
N ALA A 121 -2.57 -16.80 0.78
CA ALA A 121 -1.55 -15.85 0.36
C ALA A 121 -0.32 -15.83 1.29
N GLY A 122 -0.43 -16.34 2.52
CA GLY A 122 0.66 -16.57 3.46
C GLY A 122 1.24 -17.96 3.24
N SER A 123 2.43 -18.01 2.65
CA SER A 123 3.35 -19.18 2.52
C SER A 123 2.70 -20.57 2.60
N PHE A 124 2.64 -21.26 1.46
CA PHE A 124 2.38 -22.68 1.33
C PHE A 124 3.54 -23.50 1.92
N ALA A 125 3.59 -23.61 3.24
CA ALA A 125 4.19 -24.75 3.89
C ALA A 125 3.12 -25.32 4.81
N ASN A 126 2.64 -26.51 4.51
CA ASN A 126 1.91 -27.29 5.50
C ASN A 126 2.81 -27.40 6.72
N ASP A 127 2.57 -26.55 7.73
CA ASP A 127 3.41 -26.49 8.91
C ASP A 127 3.01 -27.64 9.84
N TYR A 128 3.42 -28.87 9.45
CA TYR A 128 3.34 -30.06 10.31
C TYR A 128 4.11 -29.84 11.61
N SER A 129 5.06 -28.88 11.64
CA SER A 129 5.88 -28.59 12.81
C SER A 129 5.07 -28.06 13.99
N ASP A 130 3.94 -27.36 13.75
CA ASP A 130 3.10 -26.80 14.83
C ASP A 130 2.36 -27.87 15.67
N ARG A 131 2.28 -29.10 15.18
CA ARG A 131 1.61 -30.23 15.87
C ARG A 131 2.58 -31.17 16.58
N LEU A 132 3.88 -30.98 16.37
CA LEU A 132 4.90 -31.85 16.96
C LEU A 132 5.14 -31.47 18.42
N ASN A 133 4.92 -32.43 19.31
CA ASN A 133 5.39 -32.34 20.69
C ASN A 133 6.84 -32.82 20.74
N ILE A 134 7.79 -31.93 20.99
CA ILE A 134 9.23 -32.25 21.03
C ILE A 134 9.71 -32.09 22.47
N ASP A 135 9.92 -33.20 23.15
CA ASP A 135 10.37 -33.22 24.54
C ASP A 135 11.88 -32.96 24.71
N ALA A 136 12.60 -32.76 23.60
CA ALA A 136 14.03 -32.43 23.63
C ALA A 136 14.25 -30.96 24.09
N VAL A 137 15.37 -30.77 24.79
CA VAL A 137 15.90 -29.46 25.18
C VAL A 137 17.17 -29.19 24.41
N THR A 138 17.29 -28.03 23.80
CA THR A 138 18.50 -27.62 23.05
C THR A 138 19.21 -26.51 23.82
N ASP A 139 20.51 -26.67 24.06
CA ASP A 139 21.38 -25.62 24.55
C ASP A 139 21.82 -24.73 23.39
N PHE A 140 21.60 -23.41 23.51
CA PHE A 140 21.94 -22.44 22.45
C PHE A 140 23.31 -21.84 22.66
N SER A 141 24.29 -22.23 21.84
CA SER A 141 25.67 -21.71 21.86
C SER A 141 25.90 -20.51 20.91
N GLY A 142 24.89 -20.13 20.13
CA GLY A 142 25.01 -19.20 18.99
C GLY A 142 25.14 -17.70 19.36
N TYR A 143 25.21 -17.35 20.64
CA TYR A 143 25.61 -16.00 21.05
C TYR A 143 27.10 -15.76 20.85
N GLU A 144 27.92 -16.82 21.01
CA GLU A 144 29.38 -16.75 20.95
C GLU A 144 29.97 -17.48 19.73
N LYS A 145 29.26 -18.51 19.23
CA LYS A 145 29.74 -19.41 18.20
C LYS A 145 28.89 -19.34 16.94
N LEU A 146 29.52 -19.52 15.78
CA LEU A 146 28.87 -19.71 14.47
C LEU A 146 29.03 -21.14 13.93
N ALA A 147 29.81 -21.96 14.65
CA ALA A 147 29.94 -23.38 14.41
C ALA A 147 30.10 -24.12 15.74
N ASP A 148 29.51 -25.29 15.86
CA ASP A 148 29.63 -26.17 17.03
C ASP A 148 29.44 -27.62 16.62
N ASP A 149 29.98 -28.56 17.42
CA ASP A 149 29.85 -29.99 17.19
C ASP A 149 28.94 -30.58 18.25
N ASP A 150 27.93 -31.36 17.84
CA ASP A 150 27.08 -32.09 18.77
C ASP A 150 26.37 -33.28 18.13
N ALA A 151 25.60 -34.00 18.94
CA ALA A 151 24.86 -35.17 18.52
C ALA A 151 23.41 -34.83 18.11
N VAL A 152 22.92 -35.59 17.13
CA VAL A 152 21.50 -35.60 16.76
C VAL A 152 20.71 -36.29 17.85
N VAL A 153 19.75 -35.59 18.45
CA VAL A 153 18.90 -36.17 19.53
C VAL A 153 17.53 -36.61 19.02
N ALA A 154 17.06 -36.04 17.91
CA ALA A 154 15.81 -36.46 17.29
C ALA A 154 15.79 -36.11 15.79
N LEU A 155 15.10 -36.92 15.01
CA LEU A 155 14.81 -36.70 13.59
C LEU A 155 13.31 -36.81 13.35
N TYR A 156 12.78 -35.98 12.46
CA TYR A 156 11.37 -36.02 12.07
C TYR A 156 11.24 -35.90 10.55
N LYS A 157 10.26 -36.63 10.00
CA LYS A 157 9.90 -36.59 8.58
C LYS A 157 8.37 -36.63 8.47
N ASP A 158 7.78 -35.73 7.68
CA ASP A 158 6.34 -35.63 7.45
C ASP A 158 5.48 -35.55 8.74
N GLY A 159 6.08 -35.04 9.83
CA GLY A 159 5.44 -34.93 11.13
C GLY A 159 5.63 -36.11 12.08
N ASP A 160 6.30 -37.18 11.66
CA ASP A 160 6.56 -38.35 12.47
C ASP A 160 8.05 -38.45 12.88
N ALA A 161 8.31 -38.96 14.10
CA ALA A 161 9.66 -39.26 14.54
C ALA A 161 10.23 -40.43 13.76
N VAL A 162 11.47 -40.30 13.29
CA VAL A 162 12.19 -41.34 12.54
C VAL A 162 13.57 -41.57 13.11
N GLU A 163 14.12 -42.75 12.95
CA GLU A 163 15.47 -43.07 13.39
C GLU A 163 16.53 -42.62 12.36
N THR A 164 16.15 -42.48 11.09
CA THR A 164 17.09 -42.23 9.99
C THR A 164 16.48 -41.34 8.93
N LEU A 165 17.29 -40.42 8.38
CA LEU A 165 17.02 -39.68 7.13
C LEU A 165 18.04 -40.13 6.07
N ASN A 166 17.60 -40.25 4.81
CA ASN A 166 18.41 -40.60 3.66
C ASN A 166 18.58 -39.44 2.68
N ALA A 167 19.62 -39.49 1.88
CA ALA A 167 19.88 -38.47 0.86
C ALA A 167 18.65 -38.20 -0.03
N GLY A 168 18.35 -36.94 -0.25
CA GLY A 168 17.20 -36.43 -0.99
C GLY A 168 15.94 -36.17 -0.15
N GLU A 169 15.89 -36.63 1.10
CA GLU A 169 14.75 -36.46 1.98
C GLU A 169 14.74 -35.08 2.67
N GLU A 170 13.56 -34.50 2.78
CA GLU A 170 13.29 -33.34 3.64
C GLU A 170 12.93 -33.82 5.04
N GLY A 171 13.35 -33.05 6.05
CA GLY A 171 13.10 -33.44 7.43
C GLY A 171 13.48 -32.36 8.42
N MET A 172 13.37 -32.71 9.69
CA MET A 172 13.72 -31.84 10.80
C MET A 172 14.74 -32.55 11.69
N VAL A 173 15.77 -31.83 12.10
CA VAL A 173 16.87 -32.33 12.95
C VAL A 173 16.89 -31.54 14.24
N VAL A 174 16.97 -32.20 15.37
CA VAL A 174 17.17 -31.61 16.70
C VAL A 174 18.53 -32.01 17.24
N LEU A 175 19.31 -31.03 17.68
CA LEU A 175 20.62 -31.24 18.32
C LEU A 175 20.50 -30.98 19.83
N ALA A 176 21.34 -31.61 20.65
CA ALA A 176 21.42 -31.33 22.08
C ALA A 176 21.95 -29.91 22.32
N ARG A 177 22.91 -29.44 21.50
CA ARG A 177 23.41 -28.08 21.50
C ARG A 177 23.57 -27.58 20.07
N THR A 178 23.29 -26.28 19.83
CA THR A 178 23.36 -25.72 18.48
C THR A 178 23.76 -24.24 18.47
N PRO A 179 24.55 -23.80 17.46
CA PRO A 179 24.80 -22.39 17.21
C PRO A 179 23.67 -21.70 16.42
N PHE A 180 22.66 -22.45 15.94
CA PHE A 180 21.56 -21.93 15.14
C PHE A 180 20.52 -21.24 16.02
N TYR A 181 20.27 -19.97 15.75
CA TYR A 181 19.18 -19.21 16.37
C TYR A 181 17.84 -19.69 15.82
N ALA A 182 16.94 -20.08 16.69
CA ALA A 182 15.58 -20.43 16.30
C ALA A 182 14.69 -19.19 16.27
N GLU A 183 13.82 -19.10 15.26
CA GLU A 183 12.91 -17.97 15.08
C GLU A 183 12.16 -17.63 16.36
N SER A 184 12.34 -16.40 16.84
CA SER A 184 11.73 -15.88 18.06
C SER A 184 11.80 -14.36 18.11
N GLY A 185 10.82 -13.69 18.78
CA GLY A 185 10.86 -12.24 19.02
C GLY A 185 10.91 -11.38 17.75
N GLY A 186 10.46 -11.93 16.61
CA GLY A 186 10.51 -11.25 15.31
C GLY A 186 11.81 -11.41 14.54
N GLN A 187 12.88 -12.00 15.13
CA GLN A 187 14.08 -12.37 14.39
C GLN A 187 13.86 -13.73 13.70
N VAL A 188 14.13 -13.80 12.40
CA VAL A 188 14.06 -15.03 11.60
C VAL A 188 15.07 -16.07 12.08
N GLY A 189 14.76 -17.34 11.88
CA GLY A 189 15.65 -18.46 12.15
C GLY A 189 16.89 -18.47 11.25
N ASP A 190 17.97 -19.07 11.72
CA ASP A 190 19.19 -19.22 10.94
C ASP A 190 19.07 -20.29 9.88
N THR A 191 19.91 -20.15 8.88
CA THR A 191 20.18 -21.15 7.83
C THR A 191 21.64 -21.58 7.88
N GLY A 192 21.97 -22.68 7.20
CA GLY A 192 23.34 -23.19 7.14
C GLY A 192 23.40 -24.66 6.78
N ALA A 193 24.32 -25.40 7.38
CA ALA A 193 24.47 -26.83 7.11
C ALA A 193 24.89 -27.62 8.36
N LEU A 194 24.42 -28.86 8.45
CA LEU A 194 24.97 -29.85 9.35
C LEU A 194 25.82 -30.80 8.51
N MET A 195 27.06 -31.02 8.92
CA MET A 195 28.06 -31.79 8.20
C MET A 195 28.53 -32.97 9.07
N GLY A 196 28.88 -34.09 8.45
CA GLY A 196 29.28 -35.30 9.18
C GLY A 196 28.09 -36.23 9.37
N GLY A 197 28.12 -37.08 10.38
CA GLY A 197 27.11 -38.13 10.59
C GLY A 197 27.77 -39.48 10.54
N ASP A 198 27.07 -40.49 10.01
CA ASP A 198 27.59 -41.86 9.95
C ASP A 198 28.67 -42.03 8.89
N ASP A 199 28.75 -41.12 7.93
CA ASP A 199 29.81 -41.03 6.94
C ASP A 199 30.27 -39.53 6.76
N SER A 200 31.50 -39.35 6.29
CA SER A 200 32.07 -38.02 6.11
C SER A 200 31.47 -37.20 4.96
N GLU A 201 30.54 -37.78 4.19
CA GLU A 201 29.87 -37.16 3.03
C GLU A 201 28.47 -36.64 3.39
N THR A 202 28.01 -36.88 4.61
CA THR A 202 26.69 -36.44 5.07
C THR A 202 26.61 -34.90 5.11
N ARG A 203 25.61 -34.36 4.41
CA ARG A 203 25.31 -32.94 4.39
C ARG A 203 23.80 -32.71 4.45
N PHE A 204 23.35 -32.11 5.55
CA PHE A 204 21.98 -31.66 5.72
C PHE A 204 21.95 -30.13 5.57
N LEU A 205 21.27 -29.63 4.52
CA LEU A 205 21.09 -28.19 4.27
C LEU A 205 19.95 -27.68 5.15
N VAL A 206 20.26 -26.79 6.09
CA VAL A 206 19.28 -26.13 6.96
C VAL A 206 18.74 -24.88 6.24
N THR A 207 17.47 -24.89 5.93
CA THR A 207 16.77 -23.79 5.26
C THR A 207 16.04 -22.86 6.24
N ASP A 208 15.77 -23.33 7.47
CA ASP A 208 15.13 -22.59 8.54
C ASP A 208 15.43 -23.23 9.90
N THR A 209 15.37 -22.44 10.97
CA THR A 209 15.48 -22.94 12.34
C THR A 209 14.34 -22.38 13.18
N ARG A 210 13.52 -23.26 13.74
CA ARG A 210 12.30 -22.91 14.47
C ARG A 210 12.36 -23.31 15.93
N LYS A 211 11.76 -22.51 16.80
CA LYS A 211 11.62 -22.84 18.21
C LYS A 211 10.37 -23.68 18.43
N ARG A 212 10.53 -24.83 19.09
CA ARG A 212 9.42 -25.68 19.55
C ARG A 212 9.66 -26.04 21.00
N GLN A 213 8.83 -25.48 21.89
CA GLN A 213 9.04 -25.56 23.34
C GLN A 213 10.48 -25.13 23.70
N ALA A 214 11.30 -26.06 24.24
CA ALA A 214 12.70 -25.84 24.60
C ALA A 214 13.69 -26.31 23.51
N ALA A 215 13.20 -26.83 22.37
CA ALA A 215 14.04 -27.33 21.28
C ALA A 215 14.24 -26.30 20.16
N HIS A 216 15.45 -26.27 19.58
CA HIS A 216 15.74 -25.64 18.31
C HIS A 216 15.68 -26.70 17.20
N VAL A 217 14.75 -26.55 16.28
CA VAL A 217 14.44 -27.50 15.22
C VAL A 217 15.00 -26.99 13.91
N HIS A 218 15.99 -27.69 13.35
CA HIS A 218 16.61 -27.37 12.07
C HIS A 218 15.76 -28.02 10.96
N VAL A 219 15.09 -27.21 10.17
CA VAL A 219 14.25 -27.63 9.03
C VAL A 219 15.09 -27.59 7.76
N GLY A 220 15.05 -28.65 6.95
CA GLY A 220 15.87 -28.68 5.76
C GLY A 220 15.81 -29.99 4.98
N LYS A 221 16.85 -30.20 4.19
CA LYS A 221 16.97 -31.37 3.29
C LYS A 221 18.33 -32.02 3.44
N LEU A 222 18.34 -33.38 3.53
CA LEU A 222 19.57 -34.14 3.45
C LEU A 222 20.00 -34.23 1.98
N GLU A 223 21.07 -33.51 1.62
CA GLU A 223 21.58 -33.51 0.24
C GLU A 223 22.41 -34.73 -0.09
N SER A 224 23.19 -35.23 0.88
CA SER A 224 24.04 -36.40 0.71
C SER A 224 24.21 -37.18 2.02
N GLY A 225 24.58 -38.47 1.92
CA GLY A 225 24.84 -39.35 3.04
C GLY A 225 23.58 -39.84 3.75
N THR A 226 23.77 -40.30 4.99
CA THR A 226 22.71 -40.80 5.88
C THR A 226 22.87 -40.15 7.25
N LEU A 227 21.78 -39.77 7.88
CA LEU A 227 21.75 -39.17 9.21
C LEU A 227 20.88 -40.00 10.13
N THR A 228 21.43 -40.45 11.25
CA THR A 228 20.73 -41.26 12.26
C THR A 228 20.69 -40.54 13.61
N VAL A 229 19.72 -40.91 14.45
CA VAL A 229 19.71 -40.47 15.86
C VAL A 229 20.98 -40.94 16.55
N GLY A 230 21.68 -40.04 17.24
CA GLY A 230 22.97 -40.29 17.87
C GLY A 230 24.19 -39.95 17.02
N SER A 231 24.03 -39.72 15.71
CA SER A 231 25.13 -39.28 14.84
C SER A 231 25.74 -37.97 15.32
N LYS A 232 27.06 -37.87 15.25
CA LYS A 232 27.78 -36.58 15.53
C LYS A 232 27.84 -35.75 14.27
N VAL A 233 27.46 -34.50 14.38
CA VAL A 233 27.48 -33.51 13.28
C VAL A 233 28.17 -32.25 13.71
N SER A 234 28.82 -31.58 12.75
CA SER A 234 29.31 -30.21 12.87
C SER A 234 28.27 -29.27 12.28
N ALA A 235 27.74 -28.41 13.09
CA ALA A 235 26.70 -27.42 12.73
C ALA A 235 27.36 -26.09 12.32
N TYR A 236 27.15 -25.64 11.08
CA TYR A 236 27.69 -24.42 10.51
C TYR A 236 26.56 -23.46 10.13
N VAL A 237 26.49 -22.33 10.82
CA VAL A 237 25.53 -21.25 10.49
C VAL A 237 26.03 -20.50 9.24
N ASP A 238 25.12 -20.09 8.36
CA ASP A 238 25.42 -19.13 7.30
C ASP A 238 25.85 -17.78 7.92
N VAL A 239 27.15 -17.56 7.89
CA VAL A 239 27.80 -16.43 8.58
C VAL A 239 27.35 -15.09 8.03
N ASP A 240 27.22 -14.97 6.70
CA ASP A 240 26.90 -13.71 6.05
C ASP A 240 25.44 -13.31 6.32
N ARG A 241 24.55 -14.29 6.22
CA ARG A 241 23.13 -14.12 6.57
C ARG A 241 22.96 -13.77 8.06
N ARG A 242 23.60 -14.50 8.98
CA ARG A 242 23.56 -14.24 10.43
C ARG A 242 24.06 -12.81 10.73
N ARG A 243 25.17 -12.39 10.15
CA ARG A 243 25.70 -11.03 10.35
C ARG A 243 24.73 -9.96 9.83
N ALA A 244 24.07 -10.19 8.69
CA ALA A 244 23.06 -9.27 8.17
C ALA A 244 21.85 -9.16 9.12
N VAL A 245 21.35 -10.28 9.64
CA VAL A 245 20.29 -10.30 10.65
C VAL A 245 20.72 -9.57 11.94
N MET A 246 21.92 -9.82 12.44
CA MET A 246 22.45 -9.12 13.64
C MET A 246 22.51 -7.62 13.46
N ARG A 247 22.93 -7.12 12.27
CA ARG A 247 22.94 -5.70 11.93
C ARG A 247 21.54 -5.10 11.97
N ASN A 248 20.60 -5.76 11.31
CA ASN A 248 19.19 -5.32 11.26
C ASN A 248 18.54 -5.37 12.65
N HIS A 249 18.85 -6.38 13.46
CA HIS A 249 18.30 -6.48 14.81
C HIS A 249 18.81 -5.37 15.72
N SER A 250 20.12 -5.14 15.71
CA SER A 250 20.71 -4.05 16.52
C SER A 250 20.22 -2.67 16.07
N ALA A 251 20.07 -2.47 14.74
CA ALA A 251 19.48 -1.24 14.21
C ALA A 251 18.01 -1.06 14.62
N THR A 252 17.24 -2.15 14.77
CA THR A 252 15.85 -2.08 15.26
C THR A 252 15.78 -1.44 16.65
N HIS A 253 16.66 -1.83 17.56
CA HIS A 253 16.71 -1.25 18.92
C HIS A 253 17.13 0.23 18.92
N LEU A 254 18.17 0.59 18.14
CA LEU A 254 18.56 2.00 18.00
C LEU A 254 17.44 2.84 17.37
N MET A 255 16.75 2.30 16.37
CA MET A 255 15.60 2.96 15.74
C MET A 255 14.42 3.11 16.71
N HIS A 256 14.11 2.09 17.51
CA HIS A 256 13.05 2.16 18.50
C HIS A 256 13.33 3.28 19.52
N ALA A 257 14.54 3.36 20.05
CA ALA A 257 14.96 4.46 20.93
C ALA A 257 14.84 5.83 20.23
N ALA A 258 15.31 5.96 18.98
CA ALA A 258 15.21 7.20 18.19
C ALA A 258 13.74 7.58 17.91
N LEU A 259 12.87 6.61 17.62
CA LEU A 259 11.44 6.86 17.45
C LEU A 259 10.81 7.43 18.72
N ARG A 260 11.17 6.91 19.90
CA ARG A 260 10.69 7.43 21.19
C ARG A 260 11.21 8.83 21.49
N ASP A 261 12.46 9.09 21.15
CA ASP A 261 13.05 10.42 21.30
C ASP A 261 12.38 11.48 20.42
N VAL A 262 12.07 11.15 19.16
CA VAL A 262 11.50 12.09 18.18
C VAL A 262 9.98 12.21 18.27
N LEU A 263 9.27 11.09 18.50
CA LEU A 263 7.81 11.04 18.45
C LEU A 263 7.17 11.04 19.85
N GLY A 264 7.93 10.63 20.88
CA GLY A 264 7.49 10.58 22.26
C GLY A 264 7.42 9.16 22.84
N GLU A 265 7.33 9.09 24.18
CA GLU A 265 7.37 7.85 24.96
C GLU A 265 6.20 6.88 24.71
N HIS A 266 5.13 7.34 24.07
CA HIS A 266 3.99 6.50 23.69
C HIS A 266 4.32 5.48 22.60
N VAL A 267 5.45 5.65 21.89
CA VAL A 267 5.90 4.68 20.89
C VAL A 267 6.23 3.36 21.57
N GLN A 268 5.47 2.33 21.23
CA GLN A 268 5.61 0.96 21.71
C GLN A 268 5.57 0.00 20.52
N GLN A 269 6.38 -1.03 20.55
CA GLN A 269 6.36 -2.09 19.55
C GLN A 269 4.98 -2.78 19.52
N LYS A 270 4.44 -2.96 18.32
CA LYS A 270 3.24 -3.74 18.02
C LYS A 270 3.55 -4.97 17.17
N GLY A 271 4.68 -4.97 16.48
CA GLY A 271 5.19 -6.06 15.71
C GLY A 271 6.62 -5.78 15.24
N SER A 272 7.38 -6.82 14.99
CA SER A 272 8.73 -6.73 14.46
C SER A 272 9.00 -7.89 13.52
N LEU A 273 9.79 -7.63 12.48
CA LEU A 273 10.42 -8.64 11.65
C LEU A 273 11.86 -8.23 11.39
N VAL A 274 12.80 -9.10 11.70
CA VAL A 274 14.21 -8.88 11.48
C VAL A 274 14.72 -10.00 10.57
N ALA A 275 14.92 -9.68 9.30
CA ALA A 275 15.45 -10.58 8.28
C ALA A 275 16.87 -10.12 7.84
N ALA A 276 17.50 -10.87 6.94
CA ALA A 276 18.84 -10.53 6.47
C ALA A 276 18.84 -9.28 5.55
N ASP A 277 17.82 -9.15 4.73
CA ASP A 277 17.68 -8.13 3.70
C ASP A 277 17.05 -6.82 4.19
N TYR A 278 16.18 -6.89 5.21
CA TYR A 278 15.54 -5.71 5.80
C TYR A 278 15.06 -5.97 7.23
N LEU A 279 14.72 -4.90 7.92
CA LEU A 279 13.96 -4.93 9.17
C LEU A 279 12.61 -4.24 8.97
N ARG A 280 11.60 -4.68 9.72
CA ARG A 280 10.27 -4.09 9.78
C ARG A 280 9.87 -3.88 11.24
N PHE A 281 9.37 -2.71 11.54
CA PHE A 281 8.96 -2.35 12.90
C PHE A 281 7.59 -1.68 12.86
N ASP A 282 6.61 -2.30 13.49
CA ASP A 282 5.26 -1.79 13.66
C ASP A 282 5.13 -1.22 15.07
N PHE A 283 4.66 0.02 15.20
CA PHE A 283 4.61 0.72 16.48
C PHE A 283 3.37 1.59 16.64
N SER A 284 3.00 1.85 17.90
CA SER A 284 1.87 2.72 18.25
C SER A 284 2.19 4.17 17.93
N HIS A 285 1.49 4.76 16.94
CA HIS A 285 1.51 6.18 16.62
C HIS A 285 0.30 6.54 15.76
N GLY A 286 -0.37 7.65 16.10
CA GLY A 286 -1.66 8.00 15.49
C GLY A 286 -1.56 8.75 14.15
N GLU A 287 -0.38 9.24 13.78
CA GLU A 287 -0.17 10.09 12.61
C GLU A 287 0.94 9.52 11.71
N ALA A 288 0.98 9.95 10.44
CA ALA A 288 2.10 9.63 9.57
C ALA A 288 3.38 10.30 10.07
N VAL A 289 4.49 9.56 10.07
CA VAL A 289 5.80 10.13 10.41
C VAL A 289 6.26 11.00 9.25
N SER A 290 6.38 12.31 9.51
CA SER A 290 6.77 13.28 8.49
C SER A 290 8.17 13.02 7.95
N GLU A 291 8.47 13.56 6.76
CA GLU A 291 9.81 13.45 6.16
C GLU A 291 10.90 13.98 7.09
N ALA A 292 10.67 15.14 7.72
CA ALA A 292 11.63 15.73 8.66
C ALA A 292 11.86 14.84 9.90
N GLN A 293 10.82 14.20 10.43
CA GLN A 293 10.95 13.26 11.54
C GLN A 293 11.72 12.00 11.13
N ARG A 294 11.43 11.46 9.94
CA ARG A 294 12.18 10.30 9.40
C ARG A 294 13.65 10.61 9.22
N GLU A 295 13.96 11.77 8.66
CA GLU A 295 15.34 12.25 8.53
C GLU A 295 16.02 12.38 9.90
N GLN A 296 15.36 12.96 10.88
CA GLN A 296 15.87 13.09 12.24
C GLN A 296 16.16 11.72 12.88
N ILE A 297 15.25 10.74 12.71
CA ILE A 297 15.42 9.36 13.20
C ILE A 297 16.64 8.71 12.53
N GLU A 298 16.77 8.82 11.18
CA GLU A 298 17.93 8.30 10.47
C GLU A 298 19.24 8.92 10.97
N ILE A 299 19.26 10.23 11.20
CA ILE A 299 20.43 10.95 11.72
C ILE A 299 20.79 10.44 13.11
N LEU A 300 19.83 10.29 14.01
CA LEU A 300 20.07 9.80 15.37
C LEU A 300 20.62 8.38 15.37
N VAL A 301 20.02 7.47 14.62
CA VAL A 301 20.48 6.08 14.50
C VAL A 301 21.90 6.02 13.93
N ASN A 302 22.16 6.70 12.81
CA ASN A 302 23.49 6.71 12.19
C ASN A 302 24.55 7.38 13.09
N ARG A 303 24.17 8.36 13.91
CA ARG A 303 25.07 8.94 14.93
C ARG A 303 25.48 7.89 15.96
N GLN A 304 24.55 7.07 16.44
CA GLN A 304 24.89 5.98 17.37
C GLN A 304 25.75 4.89 16.71
N ILE A 305 25.50 4.60 15.44
CA ILE A 305 26.34 3.70 14.64
C ILE A 305 27.78 4.24 14.54
N LEU A 306 27.93 5.50 14.16
CA LEU A 306 29.23 6.15 14.01
C LEU A 306 29.99 6.29 15.33
N ALA A 307 29.30 6.39 16.46
CA ALA A 307 29.92 6.41 17.79
C ALA A 307 30.64 5.08 18.12
N ASN A 308 30.30 3.99 17.44
CA ASN A 308 30.94 2.69 17.54
C ASN A 308 31.13 2.21 18.98
N THR A 309 30.09 2.34 19.80
CA THR A 309 30.09 1.88 21.19
C THR A 309 29.97 0.37 21.28
N ALA A 310 30.47 -0.22 22.37
CA ALA A 310 30.26 -1.65 22.64
C ALA A 310 28.78 -1.94 22.88
N VAL A 311 28.31 -3.08 22.38
CA VAL A 311 27.00 -3.63 22.71
C VAL A 311 27.20 -4.61 23.87
N THR A 312 26.55 -4.34 24.98
CA THR A 312 26.68 -5.15 26.20
C THR A 312 25.40 -5.90 26.50
N THR A 313 25.58 -7.09 27.04
CA THR A 313 24.45 -7.93 27.48
C THR A 313 24.70 -8.37 28.91
N GLU A 314 23.71 -8.18 29.77
CA GLU A 314 23.74 -8.58 31.16
C GLU A 314 22.54 -9.48 31.48
N LEU A 315 22.79 -10.56 32.23
CA LEU A 315 21.73 -11.40 32.79
C LEU A 315 21.39 -10.89 34.17
N MET A 316 20.12 -10.60 34.43
CA MET A 316 19.65 -10.12 35.74
C MET A 316 18.19 -10.51 35.98
N ASP A 317 17.76 -10.37 37.21
CA ASP A 317 16.35 -10.55 37.57
C ASP A 317 15.46 -9.51 36.87
N ILE A 318 14.25 -9.88 36.46
CA ILE A 318 13.32 -9.02 35.73
C ILE A 318 13.01 -7.71 36.48
N ASP A 319 12.90 -7.76 37.82
CA ASP A 319 12.65 -6.57 38.62
C ASP A 319 13.87 -5.65 38.65
N ALA A 320 15.08 -6.21 38.78
CA ALA A 320 16.33 -5.46 38.68
C ALA A 320 16.48 -4.82 37.28
N ALA A 321 16.07 -5.51 36.23
CA ALA A 321 16.10 -4.98 34.86
C ALA A 321 15.17 -3.76 34.72
N ARG A 322 13.97 -3.81 35.29
CA ARG A 322 13.02 -2.67 35.32
C ARG A 322 13.55 -1.49 36.12
N GLU A 323 14.13 -1.74 37.29
CA GLU A 323 14.77 -0.70 38.10
C GLU A 323 15.95 -0.04 37.40
N ALA A 324 16.70 -0.83 36.59
CA ALA A 324 17.77 -0.33 35.75
C ALA A 324 17.27 0.42 34.50
N GLY A 325 15.97 0.59 34.31
CA GLY A 325 15.37 1.31 33.20
C GLY A 325 15.31 0.53 31.89
N ALA A 326 15.47 -0.81 31.94
CA ALA A 326 15.33 -1.64 30.74
C ALA A 326 13.87 -1.69 30.30
N MET A 327 13.65 -1.48 29.00
CA MET A 327 12.33 -1.55 28.40
C MET A 327 11.95 -3.00 28.14
N ALA A 328 10.79 -3.42 28.67
CA ALA A 328 10.18 -4.69 28.38
C ALA A 328 9.11 -4.52 27.27
N LEU A 329 9.07 -5.42 26.30
CA LEU A 329 8.04 -5.39 25.26
C LEU A 329 6.69 -5.80 25.85
N PHE A 330 5.65 -5.06 25.50
CA PHE A 330 4.32 -5.32 26.01
C PHE A 330 3.74 -6.61 25.45
N GLY A 331 3.27 -7.51 26.33
CA GLY A 331 2.61 -8.76 25.95
C GLY A 331 3.54 -9.97 25.82
N GLU A 332 4.85 -9.82 25.97
CA GLU A 332 5.77 -10.94 26.08
C GLU A 332 5.82 -11.52 27.51
N LYS A 333 5.96 -12.84 27.60
CA LYS A 333 6.21 -13.52 28.87
C LYS A 333 7.71 -13.67 29.05
N TYR A 334 8.20 -13.14 30.14
CA TYR A 334 9.61 -13.23 30.50
C TYR A 334 9.80 -14.23 31.66
N ASP A 335 10.91 -14.94 31.64
CA ASP A 335 11.36 -15.73 32.77
C ASP A 335 11.87 -14.81 33.90
N ASP A 336 12.13 -15.39 35.10
CA ASP A 336 12.66 -14.64 36.25
C ASP A 336 14.04 -14.02 35.92
N GLN A 337 14.85 -14.69 35.11
CA GLN A 337 16.12 -14.19 34.61
C GLN A 337 15.98 -13.72 33.17
N VAL A 338 16.33 -12.45 32.93
CA VAL A 338 16.21 -11.80 31.60
C VAL A 338 17.55 -11.30 31.10
N ARG A 339 17.65 -11.24 29.77
CA ARG A 339 18.82 -10.72 29.08
C ARG A 339 18.57 -9.26 28.74
N VAL A 340 19.31 -8.34 29.39
CA VAL A 340 19.28 -6.90 29.17
C VAL A 340 20.34 -6.52 28.17
N LEU A 341 19.93 -5.98 27.06
CA LEU A 341 20.80 -5.48 25.99
C LEU A 341 20.93 -3.96 26.12
N SER A 342 22.18 -3.46 26.13
CA SER A 342 22.46 -2.03 26.16
C SER A 342 23.37 -1.66 25.00
N MET A 343 23.04 -0.58 24.26
CA MET A 343 23.79 -0.10 23.12
C MET A 343 23.64 1.41 22.90
N GLY A 344 24.59 2.00 22.19
CA GLY A 344 24.67 3.43 21.94
C GLY A 344 25.37 4.20 23.06
N SER A 345 25.60 5.50 22.83
CA SER A 345 26.22 6.39 23.81
C SER A 345 25.28 6.57 25.01
N ASP A 346 25.84 6.48 26.22
CA ASP A 346 25.10 6.66 27.47
C ASP A 346 23.89 5.73 27.65
N GLY A 347 23.95 4.52 27.04
CA GLY A 347 22.83 3.57 27.07
C GLY A 347 21.61 4.05 26.27
N PHE A 348 21.83 4.66 25.12
CA PHE A 348 20.78 5.21 24.23
C PHE A 348 19.61 4.26 24.01
N SER A 349 19.90 2.95 23.86
CA SER A 349 18.90 1.88 23.87
C SER A 349 19.21 0.88 24.97
N LYS A 350 18.23 0.55 25.81
CA LYS A 350 18.34 -0.46 26.86
C LYS A 350 17.04 -1.26 26.91
N GLU A 351 17.08 -2.49 26.43
CA GLU A 351 15.89 -3.30 26.21
C GLU A 351 16.09 -4.78 26.58
N LEU A 352 15.01 -5.47 26.92
CA LEU A 352 15.02 -6.92 27.09
C LEU A 352 15.03 -7.59 25.71
N CYS A 353 16.08 -8.36 25.42
CA CYS A 353 16.19 -9.02 24.13
C CYS A 353 16.98 -10.33 24.17
N GLY A 354 16.35 -11.43 23.68
CA GLY A 354 16.98 -12.74 23.51
C GLY A 354 17.58 -12.99 22.11
N GLY A 355 17.57 -12.00 21.23
CA GLY A 355 18.09 -12.14 19.87
C GLY A 355 19.62 -12.06 19.75
N THR A 356 20.11 -12.18 18.52
CA THR A 356 21.53 -12.04 18.20
C THR A 356 21.87 -10.64 17.72
N HIS A 357 22.97 -10.06 18.19
CA HIS A 357 23.36 -8.68 17.96
C HIS A 357 24.79 -8.53 17.55
N VAL A 358 25.13 -7.38 16.97
CA VAL A 358 26.52 -6.99 16.68
C VAL A 358 27.30 -6.74 17.97
N ASN A 359 28.63 -6.86 17.92
CA ASN A 359 29.47 -6.60 19.09
C ASN A 359 29.66 -5.10 19.37
N ARG A 360 29.62 -4.30 18.33
CA ARG A 360 29.74 -2.84 18.39
C ARG A 360 28.71 -2.20 17.46
N THR A 361 28.21 -1.03 17.81
CA THR A 361 27.22 -0.31 16.99
C THR A 361 27.76 0.02 15.59
N GLY A 362 29.06 0.23 15.44
CA GLY A 362 29.71 0.45 14.13
C GLY A 362 29.63 -0.74 13.17
N ASP A 363 29.47 -1.97 13.67
CA ASP A 363 29.33 -3.17 12.84
C ASP A 363 28.01 -3.16 12.03
N ILE A 364 27.02 -2.33 12.41
CA ILE A 364 25.76 -2.14 11.69
C ILE A 364 26.03 -1.53 10.30
N GLY A 365 27.03 -0.65 10.21
CA GLY A 365 27.32 0.11 9.00
C GLY A 365 26.35 1.27 8.80
N LEU A 366 25.76 1.40 7.62
CA LEU A 366 24.79 2.45 7.32
C LEU A 366 23.36 1.96 7.62
N PHE A 367 22.52 2.85 8.17
CA PHE A 367 21.09 2.63 8.37
C PHE A 367 20.28 3.56 7.46
N ARG A 368 19.26 3.04 6.79
CA ARG A 368 18.36 3.79 5.92
C ARG A 368 16.92 3.31 6.06
N ILE A 369 15.97 4.25 6.26
CA ILE A 369 14.53 3.98 6.19
C ILE A 369 14.13 3.90 4.71
N THR A 370 13.44 2.82 4.33
CA THR A 370 12.96 2.58 2.95
C THR A 370 11.47 2.79 2.79
N LEU A 371 10.69 2.55 3.85
CA LEU A 371 9.24 2.69 3.83
C LEU A 371 8.73 3.25 5.17
N GLU A 372 7.73 4.10 5.10
CA GLU A 372 6.85 4.48 6.21
C GLU A 372 5.40 4.38 5.73
N ALA A 373 4.57 3.62 6.46
CA ALA A 373 3.18 3.37 6.07
C ALA A 373 2.27 3.14 7.29
N SER A 374 0.96 3.17 7.08
CA SER A 374 -0.01 2.69 8.07
C SER A 374 -0.08 1.17 8.04
N ALA A 375 0.02 0.53 9.21
CA ALA A 375 -0.16 -0.93 9.34
C ALA A 375 -1.58 -1.27 9.83
N ALA A 376 -2.12 -0.45 10.75
CA ALA A 376 -3.48 -0.56 11.26
C ALA A 376 -3.91 0.79 11.86
N ALA A 377 -5.13 0.91 12.34
CA ALA A 377 -5.57 2.09 13.09
C ALA A 377 -4.66 2.32 14.30
N GLY A 378 -4.06 3.51 14.39
CA GLY A 378 -3.12 3.87 15.46
C GLY A 378 -1.78 3.11 15.44
N VAL A 379 -1.46 2.37 14.38
CA VAL A 379 -0.20 1.63 14.21
C VAL A 379 0.49 2.05 12.92
N ARG A 380 1.73 2.51 13.06
CA ARG A 380 2.61 2.85 11.94
C ARG A 380 3.64 1.75 11.71
N ARG A 381 4.09 1.62 10.49
CA ARG A 381 5.13 0.68 10.04
C ARG A 381 6.31 1.44 9.47
N ILE A 382 7.50 1.08 9.90
CA ILE A 382 8.75 1.46 9.26
C ILE A 382 9.46 0.20 8.76
N GLU A 383 9.95 0.25 7.51
CA GLU A 383 10.92 -0.70 7.00
C GLU A 383 12.25 0.02 6.77
N ALA A 384 13.33 -0.66 7.10
CA ALA A 384 14.66 -0.11 6.98
C ALA A 384 15.68 -1.20 6.60
N VAL A 385 16.82 -0.77 6.14
CA VAL A 385 17.94 -1.61 5.72
C VAL A 385 19.24 -1.14 6.35
N THR A 386 20.22 -2.05 6.49
CA THR A 386 21.51 -1.76 7.07
C THR A 386 22.68 -2.22 6.17
N GLY A 387 23.88 -1.74 6.47
CA GLY A 387 25.12 -2.20 5.85
C GLY A 387 25.10 -2.20 4.33
N GLU A 388 25.38 -3.34 3.73
CA GLU A 388 25.47 -3.48 2.27
C GLU A 388 24.14 -3.24 1.55
N HIS A 389 23.00 -3.63 2.16
CA HIS A 389 21.68 -3.37 1.59
C HIS A 389 21.35 -1.87 1.58
N ALA A 390 21.73 -1.13 2.62
CA ALA A 390 21.56 0.32 2.64
C ALA A 390 22.41 1.00 1.55
N LEU A 391 23.65 0.54 1.35
CA LEU A 391 24.51 1.01 0.27
C LEU A 391 23.95 0.68 -1.11
N ALA A 392 23.36 -0.51 -1.28
CA ALA A 392 22.72 -0.91 -2.54
C ALA A 392 21.52 -0.02 -2.88
N VAL A 393 20.67 0.31 -1.90
CA VAL A 393 19.53 1.23 -2.06
C VAL A 393 20.02 2.63 -2.47
N MET A 394 21.06 3.16 -1.80
CA MET A 394 21.63 4.47 -2.16
C MET A 394 22.18 4.49 -3.58
N ARG A 395 22.93 3.46 -3.99
CA ARG A 395 23.46 3.35 -5.37
C ARG A 395 22.34 3.25 -6.40
N GLN A 396 21.25 2.56 -6.08
CA GLN A 396 20.09 2.49 -6.97
C GLN A 396 19.44 3.86 -7.14
N GLN A 397 19.26 4.62 -6.06
CA GLN A 397 18.71 5.98 -6.10
C GLN A 397 19.63 6.93 -6.88
N GLU A 398 20.95 6.85 -6.68
CA GLU A 398 21.94 7.63 -7.42
C GLU A 398 21.93 7.34 -8.93
N ARG A 399 21.83 6.06 -9.31
CA ARG A 399 21.69 5.65 -10.72
C ARG A 399 20.40 6.21 -11.34
N ALA A 400 19.28 6.07 -10.65
CA ALA A 400 17.99 6.59 -11.13
C ALA A 400 18.03 8.12 -11.31
N LEU A 401 18.62 8.84 -10.35
CA LEU A 401 18.80 10.29 -10.47
C LEU A 401 19.70 10.65 -11.64
N SER A 402 20.81 9.92 -11.84
CA SER A 402 21.73 10.12 -12.96
C SER A 402 21.07 9.88 -14.31
N GLU A 403 20.23 8.85 -14.41
CA GLU A 403 19.45 8.54 -15.62
C GLU A 403 18.42 9.64 -15.94
N ILE A 404 17.69 10.12 -14.90
CA ILE A 404 16.78 11.27 -15.04
C ILE A 404 17.54 12.50 -15.52
N ALA A 405 18.68 12.81 -14.88
CA ALA A 405 19.51 13.96 -15.24
C ALA A 405 19.99 13.87 -16.70
N ALA A 406 20.47 12.71 -17.14
CA ALA A 406 20.88 12.47 -18.55
C ALA A 406 19.69 12.65 -19.52
N THR A 407 18.51 12.12 -19.19
CA THR A 407 17.31 12.26 -20.01
C THR A 407 16.92 13.71 -20.24
N VAL A 408 16.98 14.54 -19.19
CA VAL A 408 16.66 15.97 -19.28
C VAL A 408 17.85 16.84 -19.66
N LYS A 409 18.99 16.24 -19.99
CA LYS A 409 20.26 16.91 -20.36
C LYS A 409 20.71 17.91 -19.29
N SER A 410 20.86 17.45 -18.05
CA SER A 410 21.26 18.22 -16.88
C SER A 410 22.29 17.45 -16.04
N SER A 411 22.88 18.11 -15.05
CA SER A 411 23.58 17.42 -13.97
C SER A 411 22.60 16.89 -12.92
N PRO A 412 22.94 15.88 -12.10
CA PRO A 412 22.10 15.39 -11.02
C PRO A 412 21.59 16.51 -10.09
N ASP A 413 22.45 17.45 -9.71
CA ASP A 413 22.11 18.55 -8.80
C ASP A 413 21.03 19.49 -9.37
N ASN A 414 20.98 19.64 -10.69
CA ASN A 414 20.05 20.53 -11.39
C ASN A 414 18.88 19.78 -12.05
N ALA A 415 18.81 18.45 -11.92
CA ALA A 415 17.82 17.62 -12.60
C ALA A 415 16.37 18.01 -12.21
N ALA A 416 16.12 18.24 -10.93
CA ALA A 416 14.80 18.62 -10.42
C ALA A 416 14.31 19.95 -11.02
N ASP A 417 15.18 20.96 -11.08
CA ASP A 417 14.85 22.27 -11.68
C ASP A 417 14.60 22.15 -13.18
N ARG A 418 15.39 21.32 -13.85
CA ARG A 418 15.24 21.05 -15.27
C ARG A 418 13.91 20.36 -15.59
N VAL A 419 13.53 19.37 -14.79
CA VAL A 419 12.24 18.66 -14.92
C VAL A 419 11.08 19.65 -14.70
N ARG A 420 11.15 20.49 -13.65
CA ARG A 420 10.13 21.55 -13.42
C ARG A 420 9.99 22.50 -14.59
N SER A 421 11.12 22.97 -15.13
CA SER A 421 11.15 23.87 -16.30
C SER A 421 10.54 23.20 -17.54
N GLN A 422 10.86 21.93 -17.80
CA GLN A 422 10.27 21.18 -18.92
C GLN A 422 8.76 20.98 -18.76
N ALA A 423 8.31 20.59 -17.56
CA ALA A 423 6.88 20.44 -17.27
C ALA A 423 6.11 21.76 -17.46
N GLN A 424 6.70 22.90 -17.07
CA GLN A 424 6.14 24.22 -17.33
C GLN A 424 6.04 24.52 -18.84
N LYS A 425 7.10 24.21 -19.59
CA LYS A 425 7.12 24.43 -21.05
C LYS A 425 6.11 23.55 -21.78
N VAL A 426 5.90 22.31 -21.34
CA VAL A 426 4.85 21.44 -21.90
C VAL A 426 3.47 22.10 -21.72
N ARG A 427 3.14 22.59 -20.52
CA ARG A 427 1.88 23.29 -20.27
C ARG A 427 1.70 24.54 -21.13
N GLU A 428 2.78 25.29 -21.38
CA GLU A 428 2.76 26.46 -22.25
C GLU A 428 2.52 26.08 -23.71
N LEU A 429 3.19 25.02 -24.18
CA LEU A 429 2.98 24.50 -25.53
C LEU A 429 1.57 23.95 -25.74
N GLU A 430 1.00 23.25 -24.78
CA GLU A 430 -0.38 22.76 -24.82
C GLU A 430 -1.38 23.93 -24.96
N LYS A 431 -1.18 25.02 -24.17
CA LYS A 431 -2.00 26.24 -24.29
C LYS A 431 -1.83 26.93 -25.64
N GLU A 432 -0.60 26.96 -26.17
CA GLU A 432 -0.34 27.57 -27.47
C GLU A 432 -0.95 26.74 -28.62
N ILE A 433 -0.87 25.41 -28.55
CA ILE A 433 -1.54 24.53 -29.50
C ILE A 433 -3.06 24.78 -29.49
N GLU A 434 -3.66 24.87 -28.32
CA GLU A 434 -5.09 25.15 -28.18
C GLU A 434 -5.44 26.54 -28.78
N ARG A 435 -4.62 27.55 -28.50
CA ARG A 435 -4.76 28.90 -29.06
C ARG A 435 -4.64 28.92 -30.59
N LEU A 436 -3.68 28.16 -31.13
CA LEU A 436 -3.46 28.06 -32.56
C LEU A 436 -4.62 27.33 -33.26
N LYS A 437 -5.12 26.25 -32.67
CA LYS A 437 -6.32 25.54 -33.15
C LYS A 437 -7.53 26.47 -33.22
N GLN A 438 -7.75 27.28 -32.17
CA GLN A 438 -8.84 28.27 -32.14
C GLN A 438 -8.67 29.36 -33.19
N LYS A 439 -7.42 29.81 -33.45
CA LYS A 439 -7.14 30.80 -34.50
C LYS A 439 -7.39 30.23 -35.88
N LEU A 440 -6.95 29.01 -36.17
CA LEU A 440 -7.21 28.35 -37.46
C LEU A 440 -8.71 28.23 -37.73
N ALA A 441 -9.48 27.80 -36.73
CA ALA A 441 -10.92 27.71 -36.87
C ALA A 441 -11.61 29.07 -37.05
N SER A 442 -11.11 30.14 -36.39
CA SER A 442 -11.67 31.48 -36.54
C SER A 442 -11.25 32.15 -37.85
N GLY A 443 -10.07 31.80 -38.39
CA GLY A 443 -9.59 32.29 -39.71
C GLY A 443 -10.33 31.62 -40.88
N ALA A 444 -10.64 30.32 -40.77
CA ALA A 444 -11.47 29.62 -41.72
C ALA A 444 -12.92 30.14 -41.81
N GLY A 445 -13.46 30.63 -40.65
CA GLY A 445 -14.82 31.16 -40.61
C GLY A 445 -15.04 32.52 -41.31
N GLY A 446 -13.98 33.22 -41.76
CA GLY A 446 -14.10 34.52 -42.47
C GLY A 446 -14.62 34.35 -43.89
N ASP A 447 -14.29 33.26 -44.56
CA ASP A 447 -14.61 32.99 -45.98
C ASP A 447 -15.76 31.96 -46.16
N LEU A 448 -16.15 31.24 -45.08
CA LEU A 448 -17.21 30.21 -45.16
C LEU A 448 -18.58 30.77 -45.57
N THR A 449 -18.80 32.06 -45.37
CA THR A 449 -20.07 32.70 -45.83
C THR A 449 -20.17 32.83 -47.34
N SER A 450 -19.07 32.73 -48.09
CA SER A 450 -19.04 32.66 -49.54
C SER A 450 -19.51 31.32 -50.11
N GLU A 451 -19.48 30.25 -49.29
CA GLU A 451 -19.95 28.93 -49.68
C GLU A 451 -21.43 28.68 -49.37
N VAL A 452 -22.12 29.71 -48.79
CA VAL A 452 -23.55 29.63 -48.51
C VAL A 452 -24.34 29.62 -49.80
N GLN A 453 -25.27 28.69 -49.90
CA GLN A 453 -26.16 28.54 -51.03
C GLN A 453 -27.60 28.77 -50.59
N ASP A 454 -28.40 29.34 -51.48
CA ASP A 454 -29.84 29.49 -51.28
C ASP A 454 -30.55 28.24 -51.86
N VAL A 455 -31.30 27.57 -51.00
CA VAL A 455 -32.09 26.39 -51.38
C VAL A 455 -33.55 26.65 -50.98
N ASN A 456 -34.42 26.94 -51.92
CA ASN A 456 -35.84 27.26 -51.67
C ASN A 456 -36.04 28.42 -50.69
N GLY A 457 -35.21 29.44 -50.70
CA GLY A 457 -35.27 30.62 -49.82
C GLY A 457 -34.64 30.38 -48.44
N VAL A 458 -33.91 29.29 -48.25
CA VAL A 458 -33.17 28.97 -47.02
C VAL A 458 -31.66 28.96 -47.30
N LYS A 459 -30.90 29.69 -46.52
CA LYS A 459 -29.44 29.67 -46.59
C LYS A 459 -28.90 28.34 -46.05
N VAL A 460 -28.16 27.59 -46.87
CA VAL A 460 -27.57 26.32 -46.54
C VAL A 460 -26.05 26.40 -46.64
N LEU A 461 -25.36 26.01 -45.56
CA LEU A 461 -23.91 25.89 -45.53
C LEU A 461 -23.56 24.48 -45.06
N ALA A 462 -22.83 23.72 -45.91
CA ALA A 462 -22.32 22.40 -45.57
C ALA A 462 -20.85 22.34 -45.99
N THR A 463 -19.94 22.34 -45.00
CA THR A 463 -18.51 22.41 -45.30
C THR A 463 -17.65 21.70 -44.27
N GLN A 464 -16.43 21.30 -44.69
CA GLN A 464 -15.39 20.76 -43.84
C GLN A 464 -14.48 21.90 -43.35
N ILE A 465 -14.09 21.83 -42.08
CA ILE A 465 -13.11 22.75 -41.50
C ILE A 465 -11.86 21.93 -41.14
N ASP A 466 -10.79 22.11 -41.85
CA ASP A 466 -9.56 21.38 -41.61
C ASP A 466 -8.92 21.76 -40.28
N GLY A 467 -8.44 20.75 -39.54
CA GLY A 467 -7.76 20.95 -38.25
C GLY A 467 -8.66 21.40 -37.08
N ALA A 468 -9.98 21.42 -37.28
CA ALA A 468 -10.94 21.71 -36.20
C ALA A 468 -11.27 20.46 -35.40
N ASP A 469 -11.43 20.59 -34.10
CA ASP A 469 -12.01 19.57 -33.22
C ASP A 469 -13.52 19.83 -32.98
N SER A 470 -14.20 18.89 -32.35
CA SER A 470 -15.64 18.99 -32.06
C SER A 470 -16.01 20.26 -31.26
N LYS A 471 -15.14 20.74 -30.38
CA LYS A 471 -15.36 21.96 -29.58
C LYS A 471 -15.26 23.21 -30.45
N THR A 472 -14.30 23.22 -31.32
CA THR A 472 -14.05 24.29 -32.30
C THR A 472 -15.19 24.38 -33.31
N LEU A 473 -15.66 23.23 -33.85
CA LEU A 473 -16.83 23.20 -34.73
C LEU A 473 -18.06 23.81 -34.07
N ARG A 474 -18.26 23.55 -32.79
CA ARG A 474 -19.40 24.10 -32.02
C ARG A 474 -19.32 25.63 -31.89
N VAL A 475 -18.15 26.15 -31.51
CA VAL A 475 -17.95 27.62 -31.39
C VAL A 475 -18.11 28.30 -32.74
N THR A 476 -17.65 27.68 -33.83
CA THR A 476 -17.81 28.20 -35.19
C THR A 476 -19.27 28.14 -35.62
N MET A 477 -20.00 27.09 -35.26
CA MET A 477 -21.43 26.95 -35.53
C MET A 477 -22.24 28.12 -34.92
N ASP A 478 -22.00 28.45 -33.65
CA ASP A 478 -22.70 29.55 -32.98
C ASP A 478 -22.44 30.86 -33.69
N LYS A 479 -21.20 31.17 -34.05
CA LYS A 479 -20.82 32.37 -34.80
C LYS A 479 -21.47 32.45 -36.20
N LEU A 480 -21.55 31.34 -36.92
CA LEU A 480 -22.16 31.27 -38.24
C LEU A 480 -23.69 31.41 -38.15
N LYS A 481 -24.34 30.87 -37.16
CA LYS A 481 -25.78 31.09 -36.91
C LYS A 481 -26.10 32.55 -36.69
N ASP A 482 -25.29 33.24 -35.87
CA ASP A 482 -25.46 34.68 -35.63
C ASP A 482 -25.22 35.51 -36.88
N LYS A 483 -24.20 35.16 -37.68
CA LYS A 483 -23.81 35.90 -38.92
C LYS A 483 -24.79 35.72 -40.06
N LEU A 484 -25.34 34.52 -40.25
CA LEU A 484 -26.24 34.17 -41.36
C LEU A 484 -27.73 34.54 -41.07
N GLY A 485 -28.10 34.62 -39.79
CA GLY A 485 -29.44 35.02 -39.33
C GLY A 485 -30.49 33.92 -39.52
N SER A 486 -30.75 33.46 -40.73
CA SER A 486 -31.69 32.38 -41.07
C SER A 486 -30.99 31.36 -41.93
N ALA A 487 -30.60 30.18 -41.34
CA ALA A 487 -29.78 29.18 -42.04
C ALA A 487 -29.87 27.76 -41.47
N VAL A 488 -29.59 26.80 -42.34
CA VAL A 488 -29.28 25.39 -42.00
C VAL A 488 -27.79 25.19 -42.24
N ILE A 489 -27.06 24.77 -41.22
CA ILE A 489 -25.60 24.68 -41.24
C ILE A 489 -25.14 23.28 -40.86
N LEU A 490 -24.23 22.68 -41.59
CA LEU A 490 -23.49 21.50 -41.25
C LEU A 490 -21.99 21.77 -41.33
N LEU A 491 -21.30 21.55 -40.23
CA LEU A 491 -19.84 21.64 -40.15
C LEU A 491 -19.27 20.26 -39.87
N ALA A 492 -18.22 19.92 -40.58
CA ALA A 492 -17.48 18.69 -40.41
C ALA A 492 -15.99 18.94 -40.19
N ALA A 493 -15.32 18.04 -39.47
CA ALA A 493 -13.87 17.98 -39.39
C ALA A 493 -13.41 16.51 -39.43
N VAL A 494 -12.21 16.29 -39.94
CA VAL A 494 -11.58 14.97 -39.99
C VAL A 494 -10.33 14.99 -39.13
N GLU A 495 -10.24 14.00 -38.21
CA GLU A 495 -9.06 13.77 -37.39
C GLU A 495 -8.67 12.28 -37.50
N GLY A 496 -7.62 11.99 -38.28
CA GLY A 496 -7.26 10.62 -38.66
C GLY A 496 -8.41 9.92 -39.38
N ASP A 497 -8.86 8.78 -38.89
CA ASP A 497 -9.97 8.00 -39.46
C ASP A 497 -11.35 8.41 -38.90
N LYS A 498 -11.43 9.46 -38.11
CA LYS A 498 -12.69 9.91 -37.47
C LYS A 498 -13.22 11.18 -38.11
N VAL A 499 -14.52 11.20 -38.30
CA VAL A 499 -15.29 12.39 -38.76
C VAL A 499 -16.05 12.94 -37.55
N ALA A 500 -15.86 14.23 -37.24
CA ALA A 500 -16.69 14.97 -36.31
C ALA A 500 -17.71 15.81 -37.09
N LEU A 501 -18.96 15.80 -36.64
CA LEU A 501 -20.06 16.51 -37.29
C LEU A 501 -20.79 17.39 -36.27
N VAL A 502 -21.14 18.62 -36.69
CA VAL A 502 -22.01 19.52 -35.94
C VAL A 502 -23.05 20.11 -36.89
N ALA A 503 -24.32 19.88 -36.61
CA ALA A 503 -25.44 20.48 -37.33
C ALA A 503 -26.08 21.62 -36.52
N GLY A 504 -26.44 22.70 -37.13
CA GLY A 504 -27.10 23.82 -36.55
C GLY A 504 -28.25 24.34 -37.43
N VAL A 505 -29.37 24.65 -36.83
CA VAL A 505 -30.53 25.29 -37.45
C VAL A 505 -30.90 26.51 -36.65
N THR A 506 -31.12 27.65 -37.31
CA THR A 506 -31.55 28.88 -36.65
C THR A 506 -32.97 28.75 -36.14
N LYS A 507 -33.30 29.43 -35.03
CA LYS A 507 -34.57 29.27 -34.28
C LYS A 507 -35.82 29.41 -35.13
N ASP A 508 -35.81 30.34 -36.08
CA ASP A 508 -36.91 30.60 -37.04
C ASP A 508 -37.19 29.42 -37.98
N LEU A 509 -36.18 28.58 -38.23
CA LEU A 509 -36.33 27.43 -39.12
C LEU A 509 -36.54 26.10 -38.42
N THR A 510 -36.47 26.04 -37.07
CA THR A 510 -36.56 24.78 -36.30
C THR A 510 -37.93 24.10 -36.38
N ALA A 511 -38.99 24.83 -36.75
CA ALA A 511 -40.30 24.27 -37.01
C ALA A 511 -40.37 23.39 -38.30
N ARG A 512 -39.49 23.73 -39.27
CA ARG A 512 -39.44 23.05 -40.57
C ARG A 512 -38.25 22.07 -40.68
N TYR A 513 -37.11 22.43 -40.09
CA TYR A 513 -35.89 21.63 -40.11
C TYR A 513 -35.36 21.41 -38.69
N LYS A 514 -34.94 20.19 -38.37
CA LYS A 514 -34.35 19.89 -37.06
C LYS A 514 -32.89 19.51 -37.23
N ALA A 515 -31.99 20.11 -36.48
CA ALA A 515 -30.57 19.81 -36.53
C ALA A 515 -30.26 18.33 -36.20
N GLY A 516 -31.05 17.72 -35.31
CA GLY A 516 -30.91 16.29 -34.99
C GLY A 516 -31.21 15.36 -36.17
N ASP A 517 -32.23 15.70 -36.97
CA ASP A 517 -32.62 14.90 -38.15
C ASP A 517 -31.61 15.06 -39.28
N LEU A 518 -31.12 16.28 -39.52
CA LEU A 518 -30.04 16.57 -40.46
C LEU A 518 -28.76 15.82 -40.09
N LEU A 519 -28.40 15.88 -38.81
CA LEU A 519 -27.19 15.24 -38.33
C LEU A 519 -27.27 13.73 -38.48
N LYS A 520 -28.40 13.11 -38.13
CA LYS A 520 -28.62 11.68 -38.27
C LYS A 520 -28.47 11.24 -39.74
N PHE A 521 -29.12 11.98 -40.68
CA PHE A 521 -29.04 11.75 -42.11
C PHE A 521 -27.61 11.77 -42.66
N VAL A 522 -26.78 12.72 -42.17
CA VAL A 522 -25.38 12.83 -42.64
C VAL A 522 -24.48 11.84 -41.90
N ALA A 523 -24.68 11.61 -40.60
CA ALA A 523 -23.86 10.69 -39.82
C ALA A 523 -23.95 9.23 -40.32
N GLU A 524 -25.15 8.80 -40.78
CA GLU A 524 -25.33 7.47 -41.37
C GLU A 524 -24.50 7.28 -42.63
N GLN A 525 -24.26 8.32 -43.44
CA GLN A 525 -23.46 8.26 -44.67
C GLN A 525 -21.95 8.16 -44.42
N VAL A 526 -21.49 8.52 -43.24
CA VAL A 526 -20.09 8.42 -42.81
C VAL A 526 -19.87 7.30 -41.80
N ASP A 527 -20.72 6.28 -41.79
CA ASP A 527 -20.68 5.13 -40.87
C ASP A 527 -20.68 5.55 -39.41
N GLY A 528 -21.56 6.48 -39.08
CA GLY A 528 -21.59 7.11 -37.76
C GLY A 528 -22.98 7.23 -37.12
N ARG A 529 -23.01 7.94 -36.00
CA ARG A 529 -24.22 8.24 -35.25
C ARG A 529 -24.15 9.66 -34.68
N GLY A 530 -25.31 10.22 -34.40
CA GLY A 530 -25.38 11.49 -33.74
C GLY A 530 -26.81 11.90 -33.41
N GLY A 531 -26.96 12.99 -32.67
CA GLY A 531 -28.25 13.52 -32.26
C GLY A 531 -28.09 14.80 -31.46
N GLY A 532 -29.22 15.41 -31.09
CA GLY A 532 -29.21 16.63 -30.31
C GLY A 532 -30.57 17.33 -30.31
N ARG A 533 -30.56 18.59 -29.94
CA ARG A 533 -31.74 19.44 -29.89
C ARG A 533 -32.14 19.90 -31.30
N PRO A 534 -33.37 20.41 -31.49
CA PRO A 534 -33.82 20.90 -32.79
C PRO A 534 -32.93 22.03 -33.38
N ASP A 535 -32.29 22.84 -32.53
CA ASP A 535 -31.45 23.95 -32.92
C ASP A 535 -29.96 23.62 -33.08
N MET A 536 -29.49 22.52 -32.46
CA MET A 536 -28.09 22.05 -32.50
C MET A 536 -27.97 20.57 -32.20
N ALA A 537 -27.21 19.86 -33.01
CA ALA A 537 -26.91 18.45 -32.85
C ALA A 537 -25.42 18.16 -33.13
N GLN A 538 -24.90 17.08 -32.54
CA GLN A 538 -23.51 16.65 -32.67
C GLN A 538 -23.45 15.15 -32.91
N GLY A 539 -22.43 14.74 -33.64
CA GLY A 539 -22.18 13.33 -33.94
C GLY A 539 -20.85 13.13 -34.62
N GLY A 540 -20.67 11.97 -35.17
CA GLY A 540 -19.46 11.66 -35.93
C GLY A 540 -19.57 10.29 -36.60
N GLY A 541 -18.54 9.92 -37.38
CA GLY A 541 -18.44 8.66 -38.05
C GLY A 541 -16.98 8.23 -38.22
N ASN A 542 -16.79 7.08 -38.90
CA ASN A 542 -15.47 6.48 -39.10
C ASN A 542 -15.12 6.33 -40.59
N ASN A 543 -15.82 7.04 -41.47
CA ASN A 543 -15.63 6.97 -42.93
C ASN A 543 -15.37 8.36 -43.53
N PRO A 544 -14.13 8.92 -43.40
CA PRO A 544 -13.77 10.21 -43.95
C PRO A 544 -13.93 10.28 -45.47
N ALA A 545 -13.76 9.16 -46.18
CA ALA A 545 -13.85 9.11 -47.65
C ALA A 545 -15.26 9.42 -48.16
N ALA A 546 -16.29 9.11 -47.40
CA ALA A 546 -17.68 9.38 -47.75
C ALA A 546 -18.11 10.84 -47.41
N LEU A 547 -17.31 11.58 -46.62
CA LEU A 547 -17.67 12.92 -46.15
C LEU A 547 -18.00 13.93 -47.25
N PRO A 548 -17.25 14.05 -48.35
CA PRO A 548 -17.58 15.00 -49.42
C PRO A 548 -18.98 14.77 -50.02
N GLY A 549 -19.33 13.52 -50.29
CA GLY A 549 -20.67 13.15 -50.78
C GLY A 549 -21.78 13.41 -49.76
N ALA A 550 -21.49 13.16 -48.46
CA ALA A 550 -22.41 13.42 -47.38
C ALA A 550 -22.67 14.93 -47.18
N LEU A 551 -21.67 15.80 -47.36
CA LEU A 551 -21.83 17.25 -47.33
C LEU A 551 -22.67 17.77 -48.54
N GLU A 552 -22.44 17.23 -49.73
CA GLU A 552 -23.25 17.59 -50.92
C GLU A 552 -24.71 17.20 -50.79
N SER A 553 -25.01 16.08 -50.11
CA SER A 553 -26.38 15.58 -49.92
C SER A 553 -27.25 16.49 -49.05
N VAL A 554 -26.64 17.38 -48.23
CA VAL A 554 -27.36 18.32 -47.37
C VAL A 554 -28.30 19.24 -48.14
N LYS A 555 -27.92 19.66 -49.35
CA LYS A 555 -28.78 20.48 -50.23
C LYS A 555 -30.04 19.73 -50.64
N GLY A 556 -29.91 18.47 -51.00
CA GLY A 556 -31.03 17.62 -51.35
C GLY A 556 -31.98 17.41 -50.15
N TRP A 557 -31.42 17.22 -48.98
CA TRP A 557 -32.16 17.09 -47.71
C TRP A 557 -33.00 18.35 -47.36
N VAL A 558 -32.47 19.55 -47.65
CA VAL A 558 -33.19 20.81 -47.42
C VAL A 558 -34.24 21.08 -48.50
N ALA A 559 -34.00 20.64 -49.73
CA ALA A 559 -34.86 20.88 -50.89
C ALA A 559 -36.13 20.01 -50.89
N GLY A 560 -36.09 18.83 -50.28
CA GLY A 560 -37.15 17.86 -50.40
C GLY A 560 -37.66 17.17 -49.28
#